data_4f8b95a5304234ae38836aa3367dc929
#
_entry.id   4f8b95a5304234ae38836aa3367dc929
#
_cell.length_a   1.000
_cell.length_b   1.000
_cell.length_c   1.000
_cell.angle_alpha   90.00
_cell.angle_beta   90.00
_cell.angle_gamma   90.00
#
_symmetry.space_group_name_H-M   'P 1'
#
loop_
_entity.id
_entity.type
_entity.pdbx_description
1 polymer ?
#
loop_
_entity_poly.entity_id
_entity_poly.type
_entity_poly.pdbx_seq_one_letter_code
_entity_poly.pdbx_strand_id
1 'polypeptide(L)'
;LMMPRVVGLDGEQQYVAKRLPSPMDVFGRRFLPKWMIAKRNRRYELRDLDLERPINAPYLSGCFMFLRTKAAVDAGLFDERYFMYPEDIDLTRSIHRDWLTLYYPQWTIVHAHKQASYTNKKMLWVHIQNMCRYFNKWGWFFDPERRLFNRL
;
A
#
# COMPACT_ATOMS: atom_id res chain seq x y z
N LEU A 1 10.29 3.59 -8.57
CA LEU A 1 10.10 2.46 -7.65
C LEU A 1 9.56 1.27 -8.43
N MET A 2 10.10 0.08 -8.19
CA MET A 2 9.62 -1.14 -8.80
C MET A 2 9.44 -2.24 -7.74
N MET A 3 8.41 -3.06 -7.92
CA MET A 3 8.08 -4.20 -7.05
C MET A 3 7.69 -5.41 -7.90
N PRO A 4 8.27 -6.60 -7.66
CA PRO A 4 7.89 -7.84 -8.33
C PRO A 4 6.57 -8.40 -7.79
N ARG A 5 6.11 -9.51 -8.39
CA ARG A 5 5.09 -10.38 -7.79
C ARG A 5 5.63 -10.93 -6.46
N VAL A 6 4.79 -10.94 -5.45
CA VAL A 6 5.13 -11.50 -4.14
C VAL A 6 4.21 -12.68 -3.84
N VAL A 7 4.80 -13.79 -3.42
CA VAL A 7 4.06 -14.98 -2.98
C VAL A 7 4.44 -15.35 -1.56
N GLY A 8 3.54 -16.02 -0.87
CA GLY A 8 3.80 -16.60 0.46
C GLY A 8 4.66 -17.86 0.39
N LEU A 9 5.00 -18.41 1.56
CA LEU A 9 5.66 -19.72 1.66
C LEU A 9 4.78 -20.88 1.16
N ASP A 10 3.47 -20.65 1.12
CA ASP A 10 2.44 -21.55 0.58
C ASP A 10 2.25 -21.44 -0.94
N GLY A 11 2.99 -20.52 -1.59
CA GLY A 11 2.86 -20.19 -3.01
C GLY A 11 1.70 -19.28 -3.36
N GLU A 12 0.85 -18.90 -2.39
CA GLU A 12 -0.28 -18.00 -2.62
C GLU A 12 0.17 -16.56 -2.87
N GLN A 13 -0.47 -15.89 -3.83
CA GLN A 13 -0.14 -14.51 -4.18
C GLN A 13 -0.50 -13.54 -3.06
N GLN A 14 0.46 -12.70 -2.69
CA GLN A 14 0.23 -11.55 -1.82
C GLN A 14 -0.04 -10.31 -2.66
N TYR A 15 -1.18 -9.65 -2.42
CA TYR A 15 -1.57 -8.44 -3.18
C TYR A 15 -0.86 -7.21 -2.61
N VAL A 16 0.34 -6.96 -3.12
CA VAL A 16 1.28 -5.93 -2.63
C VAL A 16 1.16 -4.60 -3.36
N ALA A 17 0.63 -4.61 -4.59
CA ALA A 17 0.25 -3.42 -5.33
C ALA A 17 -1.21 -3.05 -5.02
N LYS A 18 -1.48 -1.80 -4.68
CA LYS A 18 -2.79 -1.37 -4.20
C LYS A 18 -3.12 0.06 -4.66
N ARG A 19 -4.37 0.41 -4.55
CA ARG A 19 -4.81 1.82 -4.59
C ARG A 19 -4.43 2.53 -3.30
N LEU A 20 -4.35 3.86 -3.32
CA LEU A 20 -4.20 4.66 -2.11
C LEU A 20 -5.42 4.45 -1.21
N PRO A 21 -5.22 4.17 0.09
CA PRO A 21 -6.31 3.85 1.00
C PRO A 21 -7.17 5.07 1.33
N SER A 22 -8.45 4.84 1.51
CA SER A 22 -9.34 5.72 2.24
C SER A 22 -9.47 5.25 3.69
N PRO A 23 -10.04 6.06 4.61
CA PRO A 23 -10.34 5.61 5.96
C PRO A 23 -11.18 4.32 6.01
N MET A 24 -12.12 4.15 5.06
CA MET A 24 -12.94 2.94 4.97
C MET A 24 -12.11 1.70 4.56
N ASP A 25 -11.07 1.86 3.74
CA ASP A 25 -10.19 0.74 3.34
C ASP A 25 -9.31 0.27 4.51
N VAL A 26 -8.97 1.16 5.44
CA VAL A 26 -8.17 0.84 6.63
C VAL A 26 -9.04 0.34 7.77
N PHE A 27 -9.97 1.19 8.22
CA PHE A 27 -10.77 0.90 9.42
C PHE A 27 -11.93 -0.06 9.11
N GLY A 28 -12.57 0.06 7.96
CA GLY A 28 -13.63 -0.85 7.54
C GLY A 28 -13.16 -2.30 7.44
N ARG A 29 -11.97 -2.54 6.91
CA ARG A 29 -11.38 -3.90 6.84
C ARG A 29 -11.18 -4.53 8.22
N ARG A 30 -11.02 -3.73 9.25
CA ARG A 30 -10.78 -4.18 10.62
C ARG A 30 -12.05 -4.46 11.38
N PHE A 31 -13.08 -3.65 11.18
CA PHE A 31 -14.27 -3.62 12.04
C PHE A 31 -15.56 -4.11 11.36
N LEU A 32 -15.59 -4.21 10.03
CA LEU A 32 -16.75 -4.67 9.29
C LEU A 32 -16.63 -6.14 8.87
N PRO A 33 -17.77 -6.86 8.75
CA PRO A 33 -17.79 -8.22 8.24
C PRO A 33 -17.18 -8.32 6.82
N LYS A 34 -16.46 -9.42 6.57
CA LYS A 34 -15.75 -9.63 5.30
C LYS A 34 -16.66 -9.52 4.07
N TRP A 35 -17.88 -9.99 4.14
CA TRP A 35 -18.84 -9.94 3.04
C TRP A 35 -19.24 -8.51 2.64
N MET A 36 -19.34 -7.59 3.61
CA MET A 36 -19.67 -6.17 3.35
C MET A 36 -18.53 -5.43 2.62
N ILE A 37 -17.30 -5.84 2.86
CA ILE A 37 -16.12 -5.14 2.33
C ILE A 37 -15.43 -5.90 1.19
N ALA A 38 -15.91 -7.10 0.83
CA ALA A 38 -15.26 -7.97 -0.15
C ALA A 38 -15.02 -7.29 -1.51
N LYS A 39 -16.05 -6.65 -2.07
CA LYS A 39 -15.94 -5.91 -3.35
C LYS A 39 -14.95 -4.74 -3.24
N ARG A 40 -14.97 -4.04 -2.11
CA ARG A 40 -14.08 -2.92 -1.84
C ARG A 40 -12.63 -3.38 -1.67
N ASN A 41 -12.40 -4.45 -0.91
CA ASN A 41 -11.07 -5.04 -0.74
C ASN A 41 -10.48 -5.50 -2.08
N ARG A 42 -11.29 -6.16 -2.90
CA ARG A 42 -10.88 -6.60 -4.24
C ARG A 42 -10.40 -5.41 -5.08
N ARG A 43 -11.15 -4.30 -5.07
CA ARG A 43 -10.76 -3.08 -5.78
C ARG A 43 -9.53 -2.42 -5.16
N TYR A 44 -9.45 -2.33 -3.83
CA TYR A 44 -8.30 -1.77 -3.12
C TYR A 44 -7.00 -2.51 -3.47
N GLU A 45 -7.05 -3.83 -3.55
CA GLU A 45 -5.95 -4.74 -3.85
C GLU A 45 -5.69 -4.91 -5.37
N LEU A 46 -6.25 -4.04 -6.21
CA LEU A 46 -6.14 -4.08 -7.69
C LEU A 46 -6.56 -5.41 -8.33
N ARG A 47 -7.34 -6.23 -7.63
CA ARG A 47 -7.83 -7.53 -8.11
C ARG A 47 -8.96 -7.40 -9.14
N ASP A 48 -9.30 -6.19 -9.50
CA ASP A 48 -10.19 -5.81 -10.60
C ASP A 48 -9.42 -5.52 -11.89
N LEU A 49 -8.09 -5.56 -11.87
CA LEU A 49 -7.19 -5.39 -13.00
C LEU A 49 -6.50 -6.69 -13.39
N ASP A 50 -5.86 -6.70 -14.56
CA ASP A 50 -5.01 -7.79 -15.03
C ASP A 50 -3.63 -7.70 -14.35
N LEU A 51 -3.43 -8.46 -13.27
CA LEU A 51 -2.19 -8.49 -12.50
C LEU A 51 -1.06 -9.30 -13.18
N GLU A 52 -1.29 -9.85 -14.38
CA GLU A 52 -0.24 -10.49 -15.18
C GLU A 52 0.56 -9.47 -16.01
N ARG A 53 0.13 -8.21 -16.02
CA ARG A 53 0.78 -7.10 -16.72
C ARG A 53 1.39 -6.11 -15.76
N PRO A 54 2.44 -5.37 -16.18
CA PRO A 54 2.97 -4.26 -15.40
C PRO A 54 1.90 -3.19 -15.14
N ILE A 55 1.81 -2.72 -13.90
CA ILE A 55 0.85 -1.70 -13.47
C ILE A 55 1.58 -0.57 -12.76
N ASN A 56 1.34 0.68 -13.18
CA ASN A 56 1.80 1.85 -12.43
C ASN A 56 0.87 2.10 -11.25
N ALA A 57 1.14 1.45 -10.12
CA ALA A 57 0.28 1.44 -8.94
C ALA A 57 0.69 2.53 -7.94
N PRO A 58 -0.25 3.32 -7.41
CA PRO A 58 0.05 4.45 -6.52
C PRO A 58 0.48 4.02 -5.10
N TYR A 59 0.33 2.75 -4.77
CA TYR A 59 0.84 2.15 -3.54
C TYR A 59 1.47 0.78 -3.81
N LEU A 60 2.73 0.62 -3.42
CA LEU A 60 3.48 -0.63 -3.40
C LEU A 60 3.95 -0.89 -1.96
N SER A 61 3.70 -2.10 -1.45
CA SER A 61 4.01 -2.48 -0.07
C SER A 61 5.52 -2.48 0.21
N GLY A 62 5.91 -2.12 1.43
CA GLY A 62 7.30 -2.04 1.88
C GLY A 62 8.04 -3.38 2.02
N CYS A 63 7.40 -4.52 1.70
CA CYS A 63 8.06 -5.83 1.81
C CYS A 63 9.22 -6.03 0.81
N PHE A 64 9.20 -5.29 -0.30
CA PHE A 64 10.29 -5.19 -1.26
C PHE A 64 10.16 -3.87 -2.02
N MET A 65 11.22 -3.07 -2.06
CA MET A 65 11.24 -1.80 -2.76
C MET A 65 12.55 -1.63 -3.53
N PHE A 66 12.51 -1.81 -4.85
CA PHE A 66 13.65 -1.50 -5.71
C PHE A 66 13.54 -0.04 -6.16
N LEU A 67 14.34 0.81 -5.53
CA LEU A 67 14.27 2.27 -5.66
C LEU A 67 15.41 2.83 -6.52
N ARG A 68 15.07 3.76 -7.41
CA ARG A 68 16.07 4.69 -7.92
C ARG A 68 16.33 5.73 -6.82
N THR A 69 17.57 5.86 -6.36
CA THR A 69 17.96 6.77 -5.26
C THR A 69 17.48 8.20 -5.50
N LYS A 70 17.64 8.72 -6.74
CA LYS A 70 17.16 10.06 -7.08
C LYS A 70 15.64 10.21 -6.86
N ALA A 71 14.83 9.22 -7.23
CA ALA A 71 13.38 9.28 -7.04
C ALA A 71 12.99 9.29 -5.55
N ALA A 72 13.72 8.56 -4.72
CA ALA A 72 13.49 8.56 -3.27
C ALA A 72 13.88 9.92 -2.64
N VAL A 73 15.00 10.50 -3.07
CA VAL A 73 15.46 11.82 -2.59
C VAL A 73 14.50 12.92 -3.04
N ASP A 74 14.10 12.94 -4.31
CA ASP A 74 13.13 13.92 -4.83
C ASP A 74 11.78 13.84 -4.09
N ALA A 75 11.37 12.63 -3.66
CA ALA A 75 10.15 12.40 -2.91
C ALA A 75 10.25 12.75 -1.41
N GLY A 76 11.45 13.10 -0.91
CA GLY A 76 11.68 13.47 0.49
C GLY A 76 12.02 12.30 1.41
N LEU A 77 12.35 11.12 0.86
CA LEU A 77 12.66 9.90 1.61
C LEU A 77 11.50 9.41 2.50
N PHE A 78 11.79 8.53 3.46
CA PHE A 78 10.80 8.07 4.44
C PHE A 78 10.50 9.18 5.46
N ASP A 79 9.22 9.38 5.73
CA ASP A 79 8.76 10.30 6.77
C ASP A 79 8.94 9.62 8.15
N GLU A 80 9.94 10.06 8.92
CA GLU A 80 10.34 9.48 10.20
C GLU A 80 9.26 9.54 11.29
N ARG A 81 8.17 10.28 11.06
CA ARG A 81 7.01 10.28 11.95
C ARG A 81 6.27 8.94 11.98
N TYR A 82 6.49 8.09 10.96
CA TYR A 82 5.90 6.76 10.88
C TYR A 82 6.92 5.71 11.35
N PHE A 83 6.73 5.19 12.54
CA PHE A 83 7.53 4.07 13.03
C PHE A 83 7.27 2.79 12.24
N MET A 84 6.02 2.57 11.79
CA MET A 84 5.60 1.37 11.06
C MET A 84 4.23 1.60 10.40
N TYR A 85 3.99 0.94 9.30
CA TYR A 85 2.81 0.80 8.45
C TYR A 85 2.69 1.85 7.33
N PRO A 86 2.27 3.13 7.53
CA PRO A 86 2.00 3.94 6.35
C PRO A 86 3.25 4.58 5.73
N GLU A 87 4.45 4.25 6.22
CA GLU A 87 5.71 4.77 5.65
C GLU A 87 5.88 4.38 4.18
N ASP A 88 5.49 3.16 3.83
CA ASP A 88 5.54 2.63 2.47
C ASP A 88 4.47 3.26 1.57
N ILE A 89 3.27 3.47 2.11
CA ILE A 89 2.18 4.17 1.40
C ILE A 89 2.59 5.62 1.12
N ASP A 90 3.12 6.30 2.13
CA ASP A 90 3.50 7.71 2.08
C ASP A 90 4.63 7.94 1.05
N LEU A 91 5.69 7.12 1.14
CA LEU A 91 6.81 7.20 0.20
C LEU A 91 6.39 6.83 -1.22
N THR A 92 5.64 5.72 -1.41
CA THR A 92 5.20 5.32 -2.75
C THR A 92 4.34 6.41 -3.37
N ARG A 93 3.40 6.97 -2.62
CA ARG A 93 2.54 8.06 -3.07
C ARG A 93 3.35 9.30 -3.47
N SER A 94 4.35 9.67 -2.66
CA SER A 94 5.22 10.82 -2.94
C SER A 94 6.04 10.60 -4.22
N ILE A 95 6.59 9.39 -4.42
CA ILE A 95 7.30 9.02 -5.65
C ILE A 95 6.35 9.03 -6.86
N HIS A 96 5.11 8.54 -6.71
CA HIS A 96 4.13 8.40 -7.79
C HIS A 96 3.72 9.73 -8.45
N ARG A 97 4.00 10.86 -7.81
CA ARG A 97 3.74 12.20 -8.38
C ARG A 97 4.54 12.47 -9.63
N ASP A 98 5.82 12.12 -9.61
CA ASP A 98 6.79 12.52 -10.63
C ASP A 98 7.52 11.33 -11.27
N TRP A 99 7.37 10.13 -10.69
CA TRP A 99 8.06 8.92 -11.10
C TRP A 99 7.11 7.73 -11.19
N LEU A 100 7.49 6.74 -12.01
CA LEU A 100 6.74 5.47 -12.07
C LEU A 100 6.92 4.66 -10.78
N THR A 101 5.81 4.10 -10.31
CA THR A 101 5.74 3.13 -9.21
C THR A 101 5.17 1.83 -9.74
N LEU A 102 6.06 1.00 -10.28
CA LEU A 102 5.73 -0.09 -11.16
C LEU A 102 5.63 -1.43 -10.40
N TYR A 103 4.44 -2.03 -10.40
CA TYR A 103 4.28 -3.45 -10.14
C TYR A 103 4.69 -4.22 -11.40
N TYR A 104 5.67 -5.14 -11.29
CA TYR A 104 6.25 -5.86 -12.41
C TYR A 104 6.16 -7.38 -12.17
N PRO A 105 5.09 -8.06 -12.64
CA PRO A 105 4.77 -9.44 -12.28
C PRO A 105 5.65 -10.51 -12.93
N GLN A 106 6.50 -10.16 -13.90
CA GLN A 106 7.40 -11.09 -14.58
C GLN A 106 8.50 -11.65 -13.65
N TRP A 107 8.77 -10.97 -12.55
CA TRP A 107 9.64 -11.47 -11.49
C TRP A 107 8.82 -11.79 -10.25
N THR A 108 9.23 -12.84 -9.56
CA THR A 108 8.54 -13.30 -8.35
C THR A 108 9.52 -13.44 -7.21
N ILE A 109 9.13 -12.99 -6.03
CA ILE A 109 9.85 -13.20 -4.78
C ILE A 109 8.96 -13.92 -3.77
N VAL A 110 9.58 -14.65 -2.84
CA VAL A 110 8.89 -15.30 -1.72
C VAL A 110 9.05 -14.41 -0.49
N HIS A 111 7.93 -14.07 0.18
CA HIS A 111 7.93 -13.28 1.40
C HIS A 111 7.09 -13.93 2.50
N ALA A 112 7.77 -14.30 3.60
CA ALA A 112 7.14 -14.85 4.80
C ALA A 112 6.43 -13.75 5.60
N HIS A 113 5.20 -13.41 5.24
CA HIS A 113 4.45 -12.31 5.84
C HIS A 113 3.93 -12.66 7.24
N LYS A 114 4.38 -11.90 8.26
CA LYS A 114 3.86 -11.97 9.62
C LYS A 114 2.89 -10.81 9.86
N GLN A 115 1.59 -11.10 9.98
CA GLN A 115 0.55 -10.10 10.23
C GLN A 115 0.54 -9.61 11.69
N ALA A 116 1.64 -9.01 12.16
CA ALA A 116 1.86 -8.66 13.56
C ALA A 116 0.78 -7.76 14.17
N SER A 117 0.18 -6.83 13.39
CA SER A 117 -0.89 -5.96 13.89
C SER A 117 -2.21 -6.67 14.19
N TYR A 118 -2.41 -7.89 13.68
CA TYR A 118 -3.62 -8.66 13.97
C TYR A 118 -3.53 -9.42 15.30
N THR A 119 -2.32 -9.72 15.76
CA THR A 119 -2.07 -10.50 16.97
C THR A 119 -1.59 -9.67 18.17
N ASN A 120 -1.02 -8.48 17.92
CA ASN A 120 -0.43 -7.63 18.95
C ASN A 120 -1.19 -6.29 19.09
N LYS A 121 -1.82 -6.07 20.25
CA LYS A 121 -2.59 -4.85 20.55
C LYS A 121 -1.73 -3.57 20.49
N LYS A 122 -0.44 -3.64 20.88
CA LYS A 122 0.49 -2.50 20.78
C LYS A 122 0.73 -2.13 19.31
N MET A 123 0.94 -3.12 18.45
CA MET A 123 1.11 -2.90 17.01
C MET A 123 -0.17 -2.38 16.35
N LEU A 124 -1.33 -2.84 16.82
CA LEU A 124 -2.62 -2.28 16.39
C LEU A 124 -2.74 -0.79 16.72
N TRP A 125 -2.37 -0.41 17.93
CA TRP A 125 -2.42 1.00 18.37
C TRP A 125 -1.47 1.87 17.54
N VAL A 126 -0.24 1.42 17.32
CA VAL A 126 0.74 2.08 16.43
C VAL A 126 0.17 2.26 15.02
N HIS A 127 -0.47 1.20 14.46
CA HIS A 127 -1.12 1.26 13.16
C HIS A 127 -2.21 2.34 13.13
N ILE A 128 -3.11 2.36 14.10
CA ILE A 128 -4.20 3.35 14.17
C ILE A 128 -3.63 4.77 14.23
N GLN A 129 -2.68 5.03 15.14
CA GLN A 129 -2.07 6.34 15.29
C GLN A 129 -1.39 6.82 13.99
N ASN A 130 -0.62 5.94 13.36
CA ASN A 130 0.11 6.30 12.15
C ASN A 130 -0.82 6.48 10.95
N MET A 131 -1.89 5.69 10.85
CA MET A 131 -2.92 5.92 9.83
C MET A 131 -3.68 7.24 10.04
N CYS A 132 -3.93 7.63 11.30
CA CYS A 132 -4.49 8.97 11.60
C CYS A 132 -3.52 10.08 11.15
N ARG A 133 -2.21 9.94 11.43
CA ARG A 133 -1.18 10.90 10.94
C ARG A 133 -1.16 10.97 9.42
N TYR A 134 -1.24 9.82 8.74
CA TYR A 134 -1.30 9.75 7.28
C TYR A 134 -2.51 10.50 6.74
N PHE A 135 -3.71 10.27 7.28
CA PHE A 135 -4.91 10.98 6.83
C PHE A 135 -4.91 12.46 7.21
N ASN A 136 -4.25 12.85 8.31
CA ASN A 136 -4.06 14.27 8.65
C ASN A 136 -3.12 14.97 7.65
N LYS A 137 -2.12 14.25 7.12
CA LYS A 137 -1.19 14.77 6.10
C LYS A 137 -1.87 14.90 4.73
N TRP A 138 -2.64 13.88 4.32
CA TRP A 138 -3.10 13.73 2.94
C TRP A 138 -4.60 13.98 2.72
N GLY A 139 -5.35 14.07 3.79
CA GLY A 139 -6.81 14.23 3.76
C GLY A 139 -7.59 12.96 4.08
N TRP A 140 -8.59 13.10 4.93
CA TRP A 140 -9.46 12.01 5.36
C TRP A 140 -10.46 11.61 4.26
N PHE A 141 -11.38 12.51 3.94
CA PHE A 141 -12.47 12.27 3.00
C PHE A 141 -12.25 13.00 1.67
N PHE A 142 -11.70 14.20 1.73
CA PHE A 142 -11.40 15.02 0.58
C PHE A 142 -9.90 14.95 0.26
N ASP A 143 -9.56 14.16 -0.75
CA ASP A 143 -8.19 13.95 -1.23
C ASP A 143 -8.24 13.82 -2.77
N PRO A 144 -8.08 14.96 -3.48
CA PRO A 144 -8.13 14.99 -4.94
C PRO A 144 -7.05 14.14 -5.59
N GLU A 145 -5.84 14.13 -5.01
CA GLU A 145 -4.72 13.34 -5.52
C GLU A 145 -4.98 11.83 -5.41
N ARG A 146 -5.53 11.36 -4.26
CA ARG A 146 -5.97 9.96 -4.12
C ARG A 146 -7.02 9.60 -5.17
N ARG A 147 -7.96 10.50 -5.45
CA ARG A 147 -8.98 10.26 -6.50
C ARG A 147 -8.36 10.16 -7.87
N LEU A 148 -7.36 11.01 -8.17
CA LEU A 148 -6.65 11.01 -9.44
C LEU A 148 -5.84 9.72 -9.61
N PHE A 149 -4.98 9.41 -8.66
CA PHE A 149 -4.07 8.25 -8.72
C PHE A 149 -4.79 6.90 -8.69
N ASN A 150 -5.96 6.83 -8.08
CA ASN A 150 -6.77 5.60 -8.04
C ASN A 150 -7.61 5.34 -9.31
N ARG A 151 -7.50 6.19 -10.35
CA ARG A 151 -8.10 5.99 -11.68
C ARG A 151 -7.18 5.13 -12.55
N LEU A 152 -7.10 3.85 -12.22
CA LEU A 152 -6.33 2.86 -12.96
C LEU A 152 -7.24 2.07 -13.89
#